data_7c6f849fa1a12c4af5d93a747314c34c
#
_entry.id   7c6f849fa1a12c4af5d93a747314c34c
#
_cell.length_a   1.000
_cell.length_b   1.000
_cell.length_c   1.000
_cell.angle_alpha   90.00
_cell.angle_beta   90.00
_cell.angle_gamma   90.00
#
_symmetry.space_group_name_H-M   'P 1'
#
loop_
_entity.id
_entity.type
_entity.pdbx_description
1 polymer ?
#
loop_
_entity_poly.entity_id
_entity_poly.type
_entity_poly.pdbx_seq_one_letter_code
_entity_poly.pdbx_strand_id
1 'polypeptide(L)'
;MTSKSVGKFSARPSRRAFDRDAGIAIAKDLFHERGYDSVGVAEITRALGINPPSLYAAYGSKAGLFGHCLAAYVEEANLPADKILTPDRQVPEAINELLLNAALLYTKSATKRGCLATEGMRADDPQARALATAHGKAAAAFIENYIAQTHPTRARELADFVVTMLQGLSAAARAGLSKPRLVSVAKLAGQGFETLLHTP
;
A
#
# COMPACT_ATOMS: atom_id res chain seq x y z
N MET A 1 -61.94 -4.44 -40.61
CA MET A 1 -61.17 -5.26 -39.62
C MET A 1 -59.74 -4.74 -39.62
N THR A 2 -59.43 -3.87 -38.68
CA THR A 2 -58.09 -3.22 -38.56
C THR A 2 -57.34 -3.87 -37.42
N SER A 3 -56.31 -4.62 -37.77
CA SER A 3 -55.39 -5.24 -36.82
C SER A 3 -54.37 -4.20 -36.31
N LYS A 4 -54.40 -3.89 -35.00
CA LYS A 4 -53.41 -3.06 -34.33
C LYS A 4 -52.19 -3.93 -33.96
N SER A 5 -51.06 -3.65 -34.62
CA SER A 5 -49.74 -4.19 -34.23
C SER A 5 -49.29 -3.58 -32.93
N VAL A 6 -49.14 -4.41 -31.87
CA VAL A 6 -48.58 -4.02 -30.57
C VAL A 6 -47.07 -4.06 -30.68
N GLY A 7 -46.41 -2.89 -30.64
CA GLY A 7 -44.98 -2.77 -30.63
C GLY A 7 -44.38 -3.37 -29.34
N LYS A 8 -43.51 -4.35 -29.49
CA LYS A 8 -42.67 -4.89 -28.38
C LYS A 8 -41.72 -3.81 -27.92
N PHE A 9 -41.95 -3.26 -26.75
CA PHE A 9 -40.94 -2.50 -26.02
C PHE A 9 -39.80 -3.47 -25.60
N SER A 10 -38.65 -3.38 -26.28
CA SER A 10 -37.43 -4.03 -25.86
C SER A 10 -36.94 -3.35 -24.59
N ALA A 11 -37.01 -4.04 -23.46
CA ALA A 11 -36.43 -3.58 -22.22
C ALA A 11 -34.90 -3.42 -22.41
N ARG A 12 -34.39 -2.18 -22.28
CA ARG A 12 -32.95 -1.94 -22.21
C ARG A 12 -32.38 -2.81 -21.10
N PRO A 13 -31.24 -3.54 -21.34
CA PRO A 13 -30.60 -4.30 -20.29
C PRO A 13 -30.24 -3.36 -19.14
N SER A 14 -30.68 -3.71 -17.95
CA SER A 14 -30.34 -3.04 -16.69
C SER A 14 -28.82 -2.87 -16.65
N ARG A 15 -28.34 -1.64 -16.62
CA ARG A 15 -26.92 -1.33 -16.44
C ARG A 15 -26.52 -1.89 -15.08
N ARG A 16 -25.72 -2.97 -15.07
CA ARG A 16 -25.22 -3.59 -13.86
C ARG A 16 -24.63 -2.47 -12.98
N ALA A 17 -25.08 -2.37 -11.74
CA ALA A 17 -24.56 -1.37 -10.82
C ALA A 17 -23.03 -1.51 -10.76
N PHE A 18 -22.32 -0.41 -10.82
CA PHE A 18 -20.86 -0.39 -10.73
C PHE A 18 -20.44 -0.91 -9.36
N ASP A 19 -19.64 -1.96 -9.38
CA ASP A 19 -19.04 -2.56 -8.16
C ASP A 19 -17.84 -1.69 -7.72
N ARG A 20 -18.02 -0.99 -6.60
CA ARG A 20 -17.02 -0.07 -6.08
C ARG A 20 -15.78 -0.81 -5.55
N ASP A 21 -15.96 -1.97 -4.94
CA ASP A 21 -14.85 -2.74 -4.34
C ASP A 21 -14.00 -3.37 -5.44
N ALA A 22 -14.62 -3.92 -6.47
CA ALA A 22 -13.90 -4.37 -7.67
C ALA A 22 -13.15 -3.20 -8.34
N GLY A 23 -13.74 -2.00 -8.36
CA GLY A 23 -13.09 -0.79 -8.86
C GLY A 23 -11.85 -0.38 -8.05
N ILE A 24 -11.92 -0.47 -6.73
CA ILE A 24 -10.78 -0.22 -5.83
C ILE A 24 -9.64 -1.22 -6.10
N ALA A 25 -9.95 -2.51 -6.26
CA ALA A 25 -8.94 -3.53 -6.54
C ALA A 25 -8.18 -3.28 -7.84
N ILE A 26 -8.91 -2.94 -8.92
CA ILE A 26 -8.32 -2.61 -10.24
C ILE A 26 -7.45 -1.35 -10.15
N ALA A 27 -7.97 -0.29 -9.53
CA ALA A 27 -7.23 0.97 -9.39
C ALA A 27 -5.99 0.83 -8.50
N LYS A 28 -6.07 0.04 -7.41
CA LYS A 28 -4.95 -0.28 -6.54
C LYS A 28 -3.81 -0.94 -7.32
N ASP A 29 -4.13 -1.89 -8.17
CA ASP A 29 -3.14 -2.56 -9.01
C ASP A 29 -2.45 -1.60 -9.98
N LEU A 30 -3.22 -0.71 -10.65
CA LEU A 30 -2.68 0.33 -11.53
C LEU A 30 -1.74 1.28 -10.78
N PHE A 31 -2.18 1.79 -9.62
CA PHE A 31 -1.35 2.69 -8.81
C PHE A 31 -0.10 2.00 -8.26
N HIS A 32 -0.19 0.72 -7.86
CA HIS A 32 0.96 -0.02 -7.36
C HIS A 32 1.99 -0.29 -8.45
N GLU A 33 1.54 -0.65 -9.65
CA GLU A 33 2.43 -0.93 -10.77
C GLU A 33 3.13 0.33 -11.27
N ARG A 34 2.42 1.45 -11.42
CA ARG A 34 2.89 2.62 -12.17
C ARG A 34 3.16 3.86 -11.33
N GLY A 35 2.73 3.87 -10.08
CA GLY A 35 2.74 5.05 -9.22
C GLY A 35 1.53 5.96 -9.45
N TYR A 36 1.19 6.75 -8.45
CA TYR A 36 0.01 7.62 -8.47
C TYR A 36 0.03 8.62 -9.63
N ASP A 37 1.13 9.34 -9.83
CA ASP A 37 1.20 10.45 -10.77
C ASP A 37 1.14 9.99 -12.23
N SER A 38 1.66 8.80 -12.53
CA SER A 38 1.66 8.22 -13.88
C SER A 38 0.31 7.66 -14.33
N VAL A 39 -0.67 7.52 -13.43
CA VAL A 39 -2.00 6.96 -13.73
C VAL A 39 -3.03 8.07 -13.87
N GLY A 40 -3.50 8.33 -15.09
CA GLY A 40 -4.51 9.35 -15.38
C GLY A 40 -5.94 8.89 -15.15
N VAL A 41 -6.86 9.86 -14.92
CA VAL A 41 -8.32 9.59 -14.76
C VAL A 41 -8.88 8.85 -15.97
N ALA A 42 -8.47 9.20 -17.19
CA ALA A 42 -8.93 8.55 -18.41
C ALA A 42 -8.52 7.05 -18.47
N GLU A 43 -7.37 6.70 -17.93
CA GLU A 43 -6.91 5.32 -17.85
C GLU A 43 -7.69 4.55 -16.78
N ILE A 44 -7.86 5.14 -15.60
CA ILE A 44 -8.66 4.54 -14.52
C ILE A 44 -10.07 4.23 -15.03
N THR A 45 -10.76 5.23 -15.61
CA THR A 45 -12.13 5.06 -16.08
C THR A 45 -12.26 4.01 -17.18
N ARG A 46 -11.26 3.90 -18.06
CA ARG A 46 -11.19 2.85 -19.07
C ARG A 46 -11.06 1.47 -18.41
N ALA A 47 -10.15 1.33 -17.44
CA ALA A 47 -9.92 0.07 -16.74
C ALA A 47 -11.14 -0.37 -15.91
N LEU A 48 -11.88 0.59 -15.33
CA LEU A 48 -13.09 0.34 -14.56
C LEU A 48 -14.35 0.17 -15.42
N GLY A 49 -14.30 0.45 -16.73
CA GLY A 49 -15.46 0.43 -17.61
C GLY A 49 -16.54 1.48 -17.28
N ILE A 50 -16.16 2.62 -16.70
CA ILE A 50 -17.05 3.72 -16.31
C ILE A 50 -16.63 5.03 -16.98
N ASN A 51 -17.48 6.06 -16.88
CA ASN A 51 -17.14 7.41 -17.32
C ASN A 51 -16.59 8.27 -16.16
N PRO A 52 -15.89 9.40 -16.43
CA PRO A 52 -15.37 10.28 -15.40
C PRO A 52 -16.40 10.76 -14.37
N PRO A 53 -17.62 11.20 -14.75
CA PRO A 53 -18.65 11.57 -13.78
C PRO A 53 -18.97 10.44 -12.79
N SER A 54 -19.01 9.18 -13.24
CA SER A 54 -19.26 8.02 -12.38
C SER A 54 -18.12 7.77 -11.40
N LEU A 55 -16.87 8.00 -11.82
CA LEU A 55 -15.70 7.92 -10.93
C LEU A 55 -15.80 8.97 -9.82
N TYR A 56 -16.07 10.23 -10.20
CA TYR A 56 -16.19 11.31 -9.20
C TYR A 56 -17.39 11.11 -8.27
N ALA A 57 -18.52 10.62 -8.78
CA ALA A 57 -19.68 10.26 -7.96
C ALA A 57 -19.38 9.12 -6.97
N ALA A 58 -18.54 8.14 -7.36
CA ALA A 58 -18.19 6.99 -6.53
C ALA A 58 -17.13 7.33 -5.47
N TYR A 59 -16.10 8.10 -5.83
CA TYR A 59 -14.89 8.26 -5.04
C TYR A 59 -14.51 9.72 -4.74
N GLY A 60 -15.26 10.69 -5.22
CA GLY A 60 -15.01 12.12 -5.05
C GLY A 60 -13.89 12.66 -5.93
N SER A 61 -12.72 12.07 -5.90
CA SER A 61 -11.53 12.47 -6.67
C SER A 61 -10.61 11.27 -6.97
N LYS A 62 -9.59 11.49 -7.83
CA LYS A 62 -8.51 10.50 -8.01
C LYS A 62 -7.80 10.23 -6.68
N ALA A 63 -7.54 11.26 -5.88
CA ALA A 63 -6.94 11.11 -4.56
C ALA A 63 -7.88 10.39 -3.57
N GLY A 64 -9.20 10.62 -3.65
CA GLY A 64 -10.20 9.87 -2.88
C GLY A 64 -10.18 8.38 -3.21
N LEU A 65 -10.17 8.03 -4.49
CA LEU A 65 -10.00 6.64 -4.94
C LEU A 65 -8.67 6.05 -4.43
N PHE A 66 -7.58 6.82 -4.52
CA PHE A 66 -6.28 6.38 -4.02
C PHE A 66 -6.29 6.11 -2.52
N GLY A 67 -6.99 6.91 -1.73
CA GLY A 67 -7.21 6.67 -0.30
C GLY A 67 -7.87 5.32 -0.02
N HIS A 68 -8.92 4.96 -0.78
CA HIS A 68 -9.54 3.64 -0.69
C HIS A 68 -8.55 2.52 -1.12
N CYS A 69 -7.73 2.76 -2.15
CA CYS A 69 -6.72 1.80 -2.59
C CYS A 69 -5.64 1.59 -1.52
N LEU A 70 -5.20 2.64 -0.81
CA LEU A 70 -4.25 2.54 0.30
C LEU A 70 -4.82 1.73 1.46
N ALA A 71 -6.08 1.97 1.84
CA ALA A 71 -6.75 1.21 2.90
C ALA A 71 -6.81 -0.29 2.54
N ALA A 72 -7.29 -0.62 1.35
CA ALA A 72 -7.33 -2.00 0.86
C ALA A 72 -5.93 -2.63 0.76
N TYR A 73 -4.92 -1.85 0.33
CA TYR A 73 -3.53 -2.33 0.27
C TYR A 73 -2.99 -2.71 1.65
N VAL A 74 -3.21 -1.88 2.66
CA VAL A 74 -2.74 -2.15 4.03
C VAL A 74 -3.43 -3.38 4.61
N GLU A 75 -4.72 -3.53 4.38
CA GLU A 75 -5.51 -4.69 4.85
C GLU A 75 -5.05 -5.99 4.18
N GLU A 76 -4.78 -5.98 2.87
CA GLU A 76 -4.40 -7.16 2.09
C GLU A 76 -2.89 -7.44 2.07
N ALA A 77 -2.06 -6.43 2.33
CA ALA A 77 -0.62 -6.44 2.01
C ALA A 77 0.20 -7.46 2.80
N ASN A 78 -0.36 -8.21 3.72
CA ASN A 78 0.33 -9.31 4.40
C ASN A 78 1.75 -8.97 4.91
N LEU A 79 2.03 -7.70 5.24
CA LEU A 79 3.09 -7.39 6.18
C LEU A 79 2.44 -7.46 7.56
N PRO A 80 2.41 -8.62 8.21
CA PRO A 80 1.61 -8.84 9.40
C PRO A 80 2.32 -8.24 10.62
N ALA A 81 2.54 -6.92 10.59
CA ALA A 81 3.25 -6.23 11.65
C ALA A 81 2.59 -6.44 13.02
N ASP A 82 1.27 -6.52 13.05
CA ASP A 82 0.47 -6.82 14.24
C ASP A 82 0.70 -8.24 14.80
N LYS A 83 1.08 -9.20 13.93
CA LYS A 83 1.41 -10.57 14.32
C LYS A 83 2.89 -10.78 14.61
N ILE A 84 3.74 -9.91 14.06
CA ILE A 84 5.20 -9.98 14.26
C ILE A 84 5.61 -9.19 15.50
N LEU A 85 5.08 -7.96 15.65
CA LEU A 85 5.42 -7.05 16.75
C LEU A 85 4.46 -7.24 17.92
N THR A 86 4.53 -8.41 18.56
CA THR A 86 3.71 -8.77 19.73
C THR A 86 4.50 -8.66 21.03
N PRO A 87 3.84 -8.33 22.16
CA PRO A 87 4.54 -8.06 23.43
C PRO A 87 5.37 -9.21 23.99
N ASP A 88 5.08 -10.44 23.59
CA ASP A 88 5.76 -11.66 24.02
C ASP A 88 7.03 -11.96 23.21
N ARG A 89 7.32 -11.18 22.16
CA ARG A 89 8.49 -11.40 21.30
C ARG A 89 9.66 -10.47 21.66
N GLN A 90 10.88 -10.99 21.49
CA GLN A 90 12.09 -10.18 21.62
C GLN A 90 12.17 -9.16 20.48
N VAL A 91 12.48 -7.90 20.81
CA VAL A 91 12.52 -6.79 19.85
C VAL A 91 13.45 -7.06 18.67
N PRO A 92 14.71 -7.50 18.84
CA PRO A 92 15.62 -7.73 17.71
C PRO A 92 15.10 -8.81 16.75
N GLU A 93 14.55 -9.90 17.29
CA GLU A 93 13.99 -10.98 16.46
C GLU A 93 12.76 -10.54 15.66
N ALA A 94 11.84 -9.82 16.31
CA ALA A 94 10.63 -9.32 15.67
C ALA A 94 10.94 -8.27 14.58
N ILE A 95 11.87 -7.37 14.84
CA ILE A 95 12.29 -6.36 13.85
C ILE A 95 13.02 -7.02 12.66
N ASN A 96 13.90 -8.00 12.92
CA ASN A 96 14.54 -8.76 11.84
C ASN A 96 13.50 -9.48 10.96
N GLU A 97 12.51 -10.12 11.56
CA GLU A 97 11.43 -10.77 10.83
C GLU A 97 10.59 -9.76 10.03
N LEU A 98 10.27 -8.60 10.60
CA LEU A 98 9.55 -7.54 9.90
C LEU A 98 10.29 -7.09 8.64
N LEU A 99 11.59 -6.82 8.74
CA LEU A 99 12.42 -6.40 7.61
C LEU A 99 12.53 -7.49 6.53
N LEU A 100 12.67 -8.76 6.94
CA LEU A 100 12.69 -9.90 6.02
C LEU A 100 11.37 -10.06 5.27
N ASN A 101 10.25 -10.01 5.99
CA ASN A 101 8.92 -10.10 5.38
C ASN A 101 8.66 -8.93 4.42
N ALA A 102 9.11 -7.71 4.77
CA ALA A 102 9.03 -6.56 3.86
C ALA A 102 9.81 -6.80 2.57
N ALA A 103 11.06 -7.30 2.64
CA ALA A 103 11.86 -7.61 1.46
C ALA A 103 11.20 -8.67 0.56
N LEU A 104 10.59 -9.69 1.16
CA LEU A 104 9.84 -10.73 0.43
C LEU A 104 8.59 -10.17 -0.24
N LEU A 105 7.82 -9.37 0.49
CA LEU A 105 6.60 -8.74 0.00
C LEU A 105 6.88 -7.77 -1.16
N TYR A 106 7.87 -6.88 -1.01
CA TYR A 106 8.21 -5.86 -2.00
C TYR A 106 8.78 -6.44 -3.32
N THR A 107 9.14 -7.72 -3.31
CA THR A 107 9.63 -8.45 -4.49
C THR A 107 8.71 -9.60 -4.92
N LYS A 108 7.51 -9.71 -4.33
CA LYS A 108 6.57 -10.81 -4.60
C LYS A 108 6.05 -10.77 -6.04
N SER A 109 5.79 -9.58 -6.56
CA SER A 109 5.33 -9.36 -7.94
C SER A 109 6.47 -8.82 -8.81
N ALA A 110 6.48 -9.18 -10.10
CA ALA A 110 7.42 -8.61 -11.06
C ALA A 110 7.11 -7.15 -11.40
N THR A 111 5.83 -6.77 -11.41
CA THR A 111 5.35 -5.44 -11.82
C THR A 111 4.96 -4.56 -10.63
N LYS A 112 4.32 -5.11 -9.61
CA LYS A 112 3.88 -4.39 -8.40
C LYS A 112 4.96 -4.48 -7.31
N ARG A 113 6.07 -3.77 -7.50
CA ARG A 113 7.23 -3.81 -6.60
C ARG A 113 7.20 -2.67 -5.59
N GLY A 114 7.83 -2.91 -4.43
CA GLY A 114 7.87 -1.94 -3.34
C GLY A 114 6.55 -1.83 -2.58
N CYS A 115 6.38 -0.73 -1.86
CA CYS A 115 5.22 -0.42 -1.03
C CYS A 115 4.40 0.71 -1.65
N LEU A 116 3.10 0.48 -1.89
CA LEU A 116 2.20 1.50 -2.46
C LEU A 116 2.13 2.76 -1.57
N ALA A 117 2.09 2.59 -0.25
CA ALA A 117 2.05 3.72 0.68
C ALA A 117 3.36 4.54 0.63
N THR A 118 4.52 3.88 0.61
CA THR A 118 5.83 4.56 0.50
C THR A 118 5.95 5.35 -0.81
N GLU A 119 5.48 4.80 -1.91
CA GLU A 119 5.47 5.51 -3.20
C GLU A 119 4.50 6.71 -3.18
N GLY A 120 3.32 6.52 -2.59
CA GLY A 120 2.32 7.59 -2.48
C GLY A 120 2.77 8.80 -1.66
N MET A 121 3.72 8.64 -0.73
CA MET A 121 4.29 9.77 0.01
C MET A 121 5.07 10.75 -0.87
N ARG A 122 5.40 10.36 -2.09
CA ARG A 122 6.12 11.20 -3.07
C ARG A 122 5.20 11.74 -4.16
N ALA A 123 3.88 11.50 -4.08
CA ALA A 123 2.94 11.99 -5.07
C ALA A 123 2.97 13.52 -5.18
N ASP A 124 2.86 14.03 -6.40
CA ASP A 124 2.78 15.47 -6.66
C ASP A 124 1.48 16.07 -6.11
N ASP A 125 0.39 15.30 -6.17
CA ASP A 125 -0.91 15.66 -5.60
C ASP A 125 -0.84 15.75 -4.06
N PRO A 126 -1.05 16.94 -3.45
CA PRO A 126 -0.94 17.12 -2.00
C PRO A 126 -1.91 16.26 -1.20
N GLN A 127 -3.12 15.99 -1.73
CA GLN A 127 -4.12 15.17 -1.05
C GLN A 127 -3.70 13.69 -1.05
N ALA A 128 -3.24 13.16 -2.17
CA ALA A 128 -2.72 11.79 -2.26
C ALA A 128 -1.50 11.60 -1.36
N ARG A 129 -0.57 12.56 -1.39
CA ARG A 129 0.62 12.56 -0.52
C ARG A 129 0.27 12.58 0.97
N ALA A 130 -0.70 13.42 1.37
CA ALA A 130 -1.16 13.49 2.76
C ALA A 130 -1.77 12.17 3.23
N LEU A 131 -2.60 11.52 2.41
CA LEU A 131 -3.20 10.22 2.70
C LEU A 131 -2.12 9.14 2.90
N ALA A 132 -1.16 9.05 1.99
CA ALA A 132 -0.06 8.08 2.10
C ALA A 132 0.84 8.36 3.31
N THR A 133 1.13 9.64 3.60
CA THR A 133 1.92 10.06 4.77
C THR A 133 1.22 9.70 6.08
N ALA A 134 -0.10 9.80 6.15
CA ALA A 134 -0.87 9.39 7.32
C ALA A 134 -0.70 7.90 7.62
N HIS A 135 -0.74 7.04 6.60
CA HIS A 135 -0.45 5.60 6.75
C HIS A 135 0.98 5.34 7.21
N GLY A 136 1.97 6.05 6.64
CA GLY A 136 3.37 5.93 7.05
C GLY A 136 3.59 6.34 8.50
N LYS A 137 2.96 7.43 8.95
CA LYS A 137 3.02 7.89 10.36
C LYS A 137 2.38 6.87 11.31
N ALA A 138 1.26 6.28 10.94
CA ALA A 138 0.61 5.25 11.76
C ALA A 138 1.50 4.00 11.90
N ALA A 139 2.14 3.55 10.83
CA ALA A 139 3.09 2.45 10.87
C ALA A 139 4.33 2.77 11.73
N ALA A 140 4.88 3.98 11.61
CA ALA A 140 6.00 4.44 12.44
C ALA A 140 5.64 4.46 13.93
N ALA A 141 4.48 5.02 14.28
CA ALA A 141 3.99 5.03 15.66
C ALA A 141 3.75 3.63 16.22
N PHE A 142 3.27 2.70 15.41
CA PHE A 142 3.09 1.30 15.82
C PHE A 142 4.42 0.63 16.17
N ILE A 143 5.46 0.83 15.33
CA ILE A 143 6.81 0.32 15.57
C ILE A 143 7.43 0.98 16.81
N GLU A 144 7.30 2.30 16.95
CA GLU A 144 7.80 3.05 18.11
C GLU A 144 7.17 2.54 19.41
N ASN A 145 5.85 2.37 19.44
CA ASN A 145 5.13 1.86 20.61
C ASN A 145 5.56 0.43 20.98
N TYR A 146 5.82 -0.42 19.99
CA TYR A 146 6.33 -1.76 20.24
C TYR A 146 7.72 -1.71 20.88
N ILE A 147 8.65 -0.94 20.32
CA ILE A 147 10.03 -0.82 20.86
C ILE A 147 10.03 -0.17 22.24
N ALA A 148 9.14 0.78 22.49
CA ALA A 148 9.03 1.51 23.76
C ALA A 148 8.71 0.60 24.96
N GLN A 149 8.13 -0.58 24.76
CA GLN A 149 7.82 -1.52 25.84
C GLN A 149 9.08 -1.99 26.58
N THR A 150 10.22 -2.07 25.89
CA THR A 150 11.48 -2.53 26.46
C THR A 150 12.62 -1.49 26.37
N HIS A 151 12.53 -0.54 25.44
CA HIS A 151 13.55 0.49 25.19
C HIS A 151 12.92 1.90 25.12
N PRO A 152 12.24 2.39 26.19
CA PRO A 152 11.43 3.60 26.10
C PRO A 152 12.24 4.87 25.78
N THR A 153 13.48 4.97 26.24
CA THR A 153 14.34 6.14 26.02
C THR A 153 14.89 6.27 24.60
N ARG A 154 14.96 5.15 23.88
CA ARG A 154 15.50 5.08 22.51
C ARG A 154 14.45 4.68 21.46
N ALA A 155 13.21 4.46 21.87
CA ALA A 155 12.16 3.92 21.00
C ALA A 155 12.02 4.69 19.69
N ARG A 156 12.02 6.02 19.76
CA ARG A 156 11.86 6.88 18.59
C ARG A 156 13.03 6.75 17.61
N GLU A 157 14.27 6.84 18.10
CA GLU A 157 15.48 6.71 17.27
C GLU A 157 15.52 5.36 16.56
N LEU A 158 15.23 4.28 17.32
CA LEU A 158 15.22 2.92 16.80
C LEU A 158 14.08 2.69 15.80
N ALA A 159 12.91 3.28 16.05
CA ALA A 159 11.79 3.24 15.10
C ALA A 159 12.11 4.01 13.81
N ASP A 160 12.73 5.18 13.91
CA ASP A 160 13.16 5.96 12.74
C ASP A 160 14.16 5.16 11.89
N PHE A 161 15.09 4.42 12.50
CA PHE A 161 15.97 3.49 11.79
C PHE A 161 15.17 2.43 11.02
N VAL A 162 14.25 1.72 11.71
CA VAL A 162 13.45 0.65 11.10
C VAL A 162 12.61 1.18 9.93
N VAL A 163 11.93 2.31 10.13
CA VAL A 163 11.10 2.94 9.08
C VAL A 163 11.95 3.35 7.88
N THR A 164 13.15 3.91 8.12
CA THR A 164 14.09 4.26 7.06
C THR A 164 14.52 3.03 6.27
N MET A 165 14.82 1.92 6.94
CA MET A 165 15.16 0.65 6.29
C MET A 165 13.99 0.11 5.46
N LEU A 166 12.76 0.13 5.98
CA LEU A 166 11.57 -0.30 5.24
C LEU A 166 11.34 0.54 3.96
N GLN A 167 11.51 1.87 4.06
CA GLN A 167 11.41 2.77 2.91
C GLN A 167 12.54 2.53 1.90
N GLY A 168 13.76 2.33 2.38
CA GLY A 168 14.93 2.01 1.55
C GLY A 168 14.75 0.67 0.80
N LEU A 169 14.26 -0.37 1.48
CA LEU A 169 13.94 -1.67 0.87
C LEU A 169 12.85 -1.53 -0.20
N SER A 170 11.81 -0.73 0.07
CA SER A 170 10.76 -0.44 -0.91
C SER A 170 11.31 0.24 -2.16
N ALA A 171 12.09 1.30 -2.00
CA ALA A 171 12.71 2.03 -3.09
C ALA A 171 13.67 1.15 -3.92
N ALA A 172 14.52 0.36 -3.24
CA ALA A 172 15.45 -0.56 -3.91
C ALA A 172 14.71 -1.66 -4.69
N ALA A 173 13.62 -2.20 -4.14
CA ALA A 173 12.76 -3.14 -4.84
C ALA A 173 12.21 -2.51 -6.13
N ARG A 174 11.67 -1.30 -6.03
CA ARG A 174 11.11 -0.57 -7.17
C ARG A 174 12.15 -0.23 -8.24
N ALA A 175 13.36 0.08 -7.82
CA ALA A 175 14.52 0.27 -8.70
C ALA A 175 15.04 -1.03 -9.35
N GLY A 176 14.41 -2.19 -9.09
CA GLY A 176 14.73 -3.46 -9.74
C GLY A 176 15.71 -4.34 -8.98
N LEU A 177 16.08 -4.02 -7.74
CA LEU A 177 16.97 -4.90 -6.95
C LEU A 177 16.34 -6.29 -6.83
N SER A 178 17.10 -7.35 -7.16
CA SER A 178 16.58 -8.71 -7.15
C SER A 178 16.20 -9.19 -5.73
N LYS A 179 15.24 -10.13 -5.66
CA LYS A 179 14.77 -10.69 -4.38
C LYS A 179 15.92 -11.21 -3.49
N PRO A 180 16.89 -12.02 -3.98
CA PRO A 180 17.98 -12.49 -3.14
C PRO A 180 18.83 -11.35 -2.57
N ARG A 181 19.12 -10.32 -3.37
CA ARG A 181 19.89 -9.16 -2.92
C ARG A 181 19.12 -8.33 -1.89
N LEU A 182 17.81 -8.11 -2.11
CA LEU A 182 16.98 -7.36 -1.17
C LEU A 182 16.86 -8.08 0.19
N VAL A 183 16.69 -9.40 0.17
CA VAL A 183 16.68 -10.24 1.39
C VAL A 183 18.03 -10.17 2.12
N SER A 184 19.16 -10.17 1.39
CA SER A 184 20.47 -9.99 2.00
C SER A 184 20.60 -8.64 2.70
N VAL A 185 20.14 -7.55 2.07
CA VAL A 185 20.12 -6.21 2.68
C VAL A 185 19.23 -6.17 3.93
N ALA A 186 18.05 -6.80 3.89
CA ALA A 186 17.16 -6.87 5.04
C ALA A 186 17.80 -7.60 6.23
N LYS A 187 18.52 -8.70 5.98
CA LYS A 187 19.28 -9.43 7.02
C LYS A 187 20.36 -8.56 7.66
N LEU A 188 21.14 -7.85 6.83
CA LEU A 188 22.17 -6.94 7.33
C LEU A 188 21.57 -5.80 8.16
N ALA A 189 20.42 -5.25 7.74
CA ALA A 189 19.73 -4.23 8.50
C ALA A 189 19.22 -4.75 9.85
N GLY A 190 18.72 -5.99 9.91
CA GLY A 190 18.32 -6.64 11.17
C GLY A 190 19.49 -6.85 12.12
N GLN A 191 20.63 -7.34 11.62
CA GLN A 191 21.86 -7.47 12.41
C GLN A 191 22.38 -6.11 12.91
N GLY A 192 22.33 -5.09 12.05
CA GLY A 192 22.68 -3.73 12.43
C GLY A 192 21.77 -3.17 13.54
N PHE A 193 20.46 -3.44 13.45
CA PHE A 193 19.50 -3.05 14.48
C PHE A 193 19.82 -3.73 15.84
N GLU A 194 20.11 -5.03 15.83
CA GLU A 194 20.49 -5.76 17.04
C GLU A 194 21.77 -5.16 17.68
N THR A 195 22.76 -4.82 16.87
CA THR A 195 23.98 -4.15 17.34
C THR A 195 23.67 -2.79 17.99
N LEU A 196 22.76 -2.01 17.39
CA LEU A 196 22.32 -0.71 17.92
C LEU A 196 21.65 -0.81 19.28
N LEU A 197 20.94 -1.90 19.57
CA LEU A 197 20.31 -2.12 20.89
C LEU A 197 21.33 -2.25 22.02
N HIS A 198 22.50 -2.77 21.73
CA HIS A 198 23.58 -3.00 22.71
C HIS A 198 24.58 -1.84 22.80
N THR A 199 24.45 -0.84 21.94
CA THR A 199 25.29 0.37 21.99
C THR A 199 24.69 1.37 22.98
N PRO A 200 25.48 1.90 23.93
CA PRO A 200 25.00 2.84 24.94
C PRO A 200 24.54 4.17 24.35
#